data_7d047c3c1d946984c1c6148980575f8a
#
_entry.id   7d047c3c1d946984c1c6148980575f8a
#
_cell.length_a   1.000
_cell.length_b   1.000
_cell.length_c   1.000
_cell.angle_alpha   90.00
_cell.angle_beta   90.00
_cell.angle_gamma   90.00
#
_symmetry.space_group_name_H-M   'P 1'
#
loop_
_entity.id
_entity.type
_entity.pdbx_description
1 polymer ?
#
loop_
_entity_poly.entity_id
_entity_poly.type
_entity_poly.pdbx_seq_one_letter_code
_entity_poly.pdbx_strand_id
1 'polypeptide(L)'
;MKGLEIRRNGGEPIRIGAEDGLVLVMFNHVERFGITDFYASLTEYATGDRYRYASESIEEGDVYEIRYTEFDSASEPIKLDKKGERPVTRRESQEYEAPDYPLMEIDYNGQTVLKGWELELNGKTVCGALAGGGSGIIIDSKNEFLQVSFSGTPAEGAMCKWFYSELKPGDVLKVRFDEFPVETLDTAVKIF
;
A
#
# COMPACT_ATOMS: atom_id res chain seq x y z
N MET A 1 -6.38 -16.58 -13.47
CA MET A 1 -5.46 -15.42 -13.50
C MET A 1 -4.86 -15.21 -12.12
N LYS A 2 -3.62 -14.74 -12.07
CA LYS A 2 -2.95 -14.31 -10.82
C LYS A 2 -3.23 -12.87 -10.53
N GLY A 3 -3.36 -12.52 -9.24
CA GLY A 3 -3.63 -11.16 -8.84
C GLY A 3 -3.87 -11.00 -7.36
N LEU A 4 -4.44 -9.87 -6.99
CA LEU A 4 -4.77 -9.53 -5.61
C LEU A 4 -6.24 -9.81 -5.32
N GLU A 5 -6.50 -10.51 -4.24
CA GLU A 5 -7.80 -10.59 -3.57
C GLU A 5 -7.73 -9.73 -2.31
N ILE A 6 -8.61 -8.72 -2.22
CA ILE A 6 -8.61 -7.72 -1.15
C ILE A 6 -9.94 -7.80 -0.42
N ARG A 7 -9.92 -7.96 0.91
CA ARG A 7 -11.10 -7.99 1.78
C ARG A 7 -10.98 -6.92 2.86
N ARG A 8 -11.99 -6.07 3.00
CA ARG A 8 -12.15 -5.17 4.13
C ARG A 8 -13.01 -5.84 5.19
N ASN A 9 -12.51 -5.93 6.43
CA ASN A 9 -13.23 -6.46 7.59
C ASN A 9 -13.85 -7.86 7.35
N GLY A 10 -13.17 -8.71 6.58
CA GLY A 10 -13.68 -10.04 6.23
C GLY A 10 -14.87 -10.07 5.27
N GLY A 11 -15.21 -8.94 4.65
CA GLY A 11 -16.30 -8.81 3.68
C GLY A 11 -16.03 -9.47 2.34
N GLU A 12 -16.87 -9.14 1.35
CA GLU A 12 -16.74 -9.65 -0.01
C GLU A 12 -15.40 -9.20 -0.65
N PRO A 13 -14.74 -10.09 -1.40
CA PRO A 13 -13.45 -9.77 -1.98
C PRO A 13 -13.56 -8.89 -3.22
N ILE A 14 -12.65 -7.94 -3.33
CA ILE A 14 -12.30 -7.27 -4.59
C ILE A 14 -11.13 -8.05 -5.20
N ARG A 15 -11.26 -8.49 -6.47
CA ARG A 15 -10.24 -9.26 -7.19
C ARG A 15 -9.71 -8.48 -8.38
N ILE A 16 -8.40 -8.30 -8.44
CA ILE A 16 -7.71 -7.52 -9.46
C ILE A 16 -6.65 -8.39 -10.10
N GLY A 17 -6.79 -8.69 -11.39
CA GLY A 17 -5.77 -9.44 -12.16
C GLY A 17 -4.50 -8.60 -12.31
N ALA A 18 -3.33 -9.23 -12.18
CA ALA A 18 -2.03 -8.55 -12.23
C ALA A 18 -1.18 -8.92 -13.45
N GLU A 19 -1.65 -9.86 -14.30
CA GLU A 19 -0.83 -10.42 -15.39
C GLU A 19 -0.69 -9.47 -16.59
N ASP A 20 -1.74 -8.74 -16.93
CA ASP A 20 -1.82 -7.94 -18.16
C ASP A 20 -1.85 -6.42 -17.91
N GLY A 21 -1.45 -5.97 -16.74
CA GLY A 21 -1.52 -4.57 -16.39
C GLY A 21 -0.74 -4.17 -15.16
N LEU A 22 -0.66 -2.86 -14.98
CA LEU A 22 -0.11 -2.25 -13.76
C LEU A 22 -1.21 -2.17 -12.71
N VAL A 23 -1.16 -3.04 -11.71
CA VAL A 23 -2.00 -2.94 -10.51
C VAL A 23 -1.42 -1.88 -9.60
N LEU A 24 -2.30 -1.06 -9.02
CA LEU A 24 -1.95 -0.09 -8.00
C LEU A 24 -3.01 -0.16 -6.89
N VAL A 25 -2.55 -0.50 -5.70
CA VAL A 25 -3.34 -0.45 -4.46
C VAL A 25 -2.66 0.52 -3.52
N MET A 26 -3.41 1.48 -3.01
CA MET A 26 -2.90 2.53 -2.13
C MET A 26 -3.76 2.64 -0.88
N PHE A 27 -3.10 2.79 0.25
CA PHE A 27 -3.67 3.22 1.51
C PHE A 27 -2.97 4.54 1.86
N ASN A 28 -3.73 5.61 2.04
CA ASN A 28 -3.17 6.93 2.30
C ASN A 28 -3.75 7.51 3.57
N HIS A 29 -2.92 8.24 4.29
CA HIS A 29 -3.35 9.15 5.34
C HIS A 29 -2.72 10.52 5.12
N VAL A 30 -3.53 11.58 5.18
CA VAL A 30 -3.06 12.98 5.08
C VAL A 30 -3.71 13.77 6.20
N GLU A 31 -2.99 13.91 7.31
CA GLU A 31 -3.47 14.48 8.55
C GLU A 31 -4.09 15.87 8.38
N ARG A 32 -3.39 16.78 7.67
CA ARG A 32 -3.85 18.17 7.47
C ARG A 32 -5.20 18.29 6.77
N PHE A 33 -5.65 17.24 6.07
CA PHE A 33 -6.94 17.18 5.40
C PHE A 33 -7.94 16.26 6.09
N GLY A 34 -7.50 15.52 7.11
CA GLY A 34 -8.31 14.51 7.76
C GLY A 34 -8.74 13.39 6.80
N ILE A 35 -7.93 13.12 5.77
CA ILE A 35 -8.23 12.10 4.75
C ILE A 35 -7.48 10.84 5.10
N THR A 36 -8.23 9.73 5.21
CA THR A 36 -7.68 8.38 5.22
C THR A 36 -8.46 7.59 4.19
N ASP A 37 -7.79 7.12 3.14
CA ASP A 37 -8.45 6.47 2.03
C ASP A 37 -7.74 5.21 1.51
N PHE A 38 -8.54 4.36 0.89
CA PHE A 38 -8.14 3.18 0.15
C PHE A 38 -8.50 3.36 -1.33
N TYR A 39 -7.56 3.04 -2.21
CA TYR A 39 -7.74 3.09 -3.65
C TYR A 39 -7.15 1.85 -4.31
N ALA A 40 -7.90 1.26 -5.25
CA ALA A 40 -7.44 0.10 -6.01
C ALA A 40 -7.76 0.26 -7.49
N SER A 41 -6.76 0.08 -8.34
CA SER A 41 -6.87 0.27 -9.79
C SER A 41 -5.98 -0.66 -10.59
N LEU A 42 -6.31 -0.78 -11.89
CA LEU A 42 -5.52 -1.46 -12.91
C LEU A 42 -5.36 -0.53 -14.10
N THR A 43 -4.17 -0.50 -14.70
CA THR A 43 -3.93 0.09 -16.01
C THR A 43 -3.46 -1.00 -16.95
N GLU A 44 -4.23 -1.33 -17.98
CA GLU A 44 -3.87 -2.34 -18.98
C GLU A 44 -2.64 -1.91 -19.80
N TYR A 45 -1.68 -2.81 -19.98
CA TYR A 45 -0.51 -2.52 -20.81
C TYR A 45 -0.85 -2.38 -22.29
N ALA A 46 -1.76 -3.21 -22.80
CA ALA A 46 -2.08 -3.27 -24.21
C ALA A 46 -2.81 -2.01 -24.71
N THR A 47 -3.71 -1.46 -23.94
CA THR A 47 -4.62 -0.37 -24.34
C THR A 47 -4.31 0.95 -23.65
N GLY A 48 -3.64 0.91 -22.49
CA GLY A 48 -3.50 2.04 -21.58
C GLY A 48 -4.82 2.38 -20.85
N ASP A 49 -5.85 1.59 -21.00
CA ASP A 49 -7.12 1.81 -20.32
C ASP A 49 -6.96 1.67 -18.80
N ARG A 50 -7.64 2.54 -18.07
CA ARG A 50 -7.58 2.58 -16.61
C ARG A 50 -8.90 2.15 -16.02
N TYR A 51 -8.82 1.28 -15.02
CA TYR A 51 -9.96 0.70 -14.32
C TYR A 51 -9.81 0.93 -12.83
N ARG A 52 -10.88 1.38 -12.18
CA ARG A 52 -10.96 1.53 -10.73
C ARG A 52 -11.82 0.42 -10.15
N TYR A 53 -11.29 -0.31 -9.20
CA TYR A 53 -12.00 -1.37 -8.48
C TYR A 53 -12.57 -0.86 -7.16
N ALA A 54 -11.86 0.05 -6.49
CA ALA A 54 -12.31 0.67 -5.25
C ALA A 54 -11.78 2.09 -5.09
N SER A 55 -12.53 2.92 -4.36
CA SER A 55 -12.11 4.22 -3.85
C SER A 55 -13.02 4.54 -2.67
N GLU A 56 -12.52 4.41 -1.45
CA GLU A 56 -13.32 4.51 -0.23
C GLU A 56 -12.53 5.10 0.92
N SER A 57 -13.23 5.69 1.88
CA SER A 57 -12.62 6.15 3.12
C SER A 57 -12.34 4.97 4.05
N ILE A 58 -11.24 5.07 4.79
CA ILE A 58 -10.85 4.13 5.84
C ILE A 58 -11.25 4.74 7.19
N GLU A 59 -11.84 3.93 8.05
CA GLU A 59 -12.17 4.27 9.43
C GLU A 59 -11.17 3.60 10.38
N GLU A 60 -11.08 4.14 11.60
CA GLU A 60 -10.29 3.52 12.67
C GLU A 60 -10.82 2.10 12.97
N GLY A 61 -9.92 1.15 13.12
CA GLY A 61 -10.26 -0.26 13.31
C GLY A 61 -10.47 -1.05 12.02
N ASP A 62 -10.46 -0.41 10.86
CA ASP A 62 -10.54 -1.14 9.58
C ASP A 62 -9.32 -2.02 9.36
N VAL A 63 -9.60 -3.24 8.93
CA VAL A 63 -8.60 -4.25 8.59
C VAL A 63 -8.78 -4.67 7.13
N TYR A 64 -7.73 -4.51 6.34
CA TYR A 64 -7.67 -5.01 4.98
C TYR A 64 -6.76 -6.25 4.93
N GLU A 65 -7.30 -7.33 4.39
CA GLU A 65 -6.54 -8.54 4.09
C GLU A 65 -6.32 -8.60 2.58
N ILE A 66 -5.06 -8.62 2.16
CA ILE A 66 -4.65 -8.65 0.75
C ILE A 66 -3.91 -9.96 0.51
N ARG A 67 -4.43 -10.81 -0.38
CA ARG A 67 -3.82 -12.07 -0.77
C ARG A 67 -3.32 -12.00 -2.19
N TYR A 68 -2.08 -12.37 -2.42
CA TYR A 68 -1.59 -12.63 -3.76
C TYR A 68 -1.88 -14.08 -4.12
N THR A 69 -2.88 -14.29 -4.98
CA THR A 69 -3.43 -15.64 -5.25
C THR A 69 -3.91 -15.79 -6.69
N GLU A 70 -4.38 -17.00 -7.02
CA GLU A 70 -5.07 -17.28 -8.27
C GLU A 70 -6.59 -17.30 -8.06
N PHE A 71 -7.32 -16.84 -9.07
CA PHE A 71 -8.79 -16.84 -9.10
C PHE A 71 -9.29 -16.94 -10.53
N ASP A 72 -10.56 -17.37 -10.69
CA ASP A 72 -11.16 -17.63 -12.02
C ASP A 72 -11.52 -16.32 -12.75
N SER A 73 -11.98 -15.29 -12.01
CA SER A 73 -12.40 -14.01 -12.59
C SER A 73 -12.09 -12.84 -11.68
N ALA A 74 -11.73 -11.71 -12.29
CA ALA A 74 -11.63 -10.44 -11.60
C ALA A 74 -13.02 -9.90 -11.24
N SER A 75 -13.07 -9.00 -10.26
CA SER A 75 -14.26 -8.21 -9.97
C SER A 75 -14.56 -7.25 -11.12
N GLU A 76 -15.80 -6.80 -11.22
CA GLU A 76 -16.20 -5.84 -12.25
C GLU A 76 -15.72 -4.43 -11.87
N PRO A 77 -14.85 -3.80 -12.69
CA PRO A 77 -14.32 -2.48 -12.41
C PRO A 77 -15.14 -1.37 -13.05
N ILE A 78 -14.90 -0.14 -12.62
CA ILE A 78 -15.34 1.07 -13.30
C ILE A 78 -14.23 1.51 -14.25
N LYS A 79 -14.53 1.55 -15.56
CA LYS A 79 -13.59 2.12 -16.54
C LYS A 79 -13.52 3.64 -16.36
N LEU A 80 -12.30 4.17 -16.28
CA LEU A 80 -12.05 5.61 -16.15
C LEU A 80 -11.83 6.22 -17.54
N ASP A 81 -12.30 7.46 -17.70
CA ASP A 81 -12.06 8.20 -18.95
C ASP A 81 -10.57 8.47 -19.14
N LYS A 82 -10.11 8.33 -20.38
CA LYS A 82 -8.73 8.66 -20.74
C LYS A 82 -8.50 10.17 -20.61
N LYS A 83 -7.58 10.57 -19.73
CA LYS A 83 -7.06 11.94 -19.69
C LYS A 83 -5.65 11.93 -20.28
N GLY A 84 -5.52 12.38 -21.52
CA GLY A 84 -4.27 12.79 -22.18
C GLY A 84 -3.07 11.85 -22.00
N GLU A 85 -2.96 10.75 -22.78
CA GLU A 85 -2.20 9.60 -22.34
C GLU A 85 -0.89 9.34 -23.01
N ARG A 86 0.07 8.93 -22.15
CA ARG A 86 1.23 8.16 -22.61
C ARG A 86 0.92 6.68 -22.41
N PRO A 87 1.25 5.80 -23.39
CA PRO A 87 1.17 4.36 -23.18
C PRO A 87 1.96 3.94 -21.95
N VAL A 88 1.37 3.09 -21.13
CA VAL A 88 2.10 2.48 -20.02
C VAL A 88 2.97 1.40 -20.63
N THR A 89 4.27 1.62 -20.66
CA THR A 89 5.22 0.60 -21.08
C THR A 89 5.62 -0.24 -19.88
N ARG A 90 5.55 -1.56 -20.04
CA ARG A 90 6.16 -2.50 -19.10
C ARG A 90 7.64 -2.17 -19.05
N ARG A 91 8.15 -1.79 -17.89
CA ARG A 91 9.59 -1.59 -17.70
C ARG A 91 10.23 -2.96 -17.51
N GLU A 92 11.31 -3.22 -18.26
CA GLU A 92 12.18 -4.35 -17.97
C GLU A 92 12.70 -4.23 -16.54
N SER A 93 12.74 -5.35 -15.81
CA SER A 93 13.25 -5.40 -14.45
C SER A 93 14.71 -4.93 -14.43
N GLN A 94 14.97 -3.77 -13.90
CA GLN A 94 16.31 -3.41 -13.45
C GLN A 94 16.43 -3.87 -12.00
N GLU A 95 17.46 -4.65 -11.68
CA GLU A 95 17.81 -4.91 -10.30
C GLU A 95 17.98 -3.56 -9.59
N TYR A 96 17.05 -3.28 -8.70
CA TYR A 96 17.09 -2.07 -7.89
C TYR A 96 17.75 -2.42 -6.56
N GLU A 97 19.05 -2.13 -6.46
CA GLU A 97 19.68 -2.05 -5.16
C GLU A 97 19.15 -0.81 -4.44
N ALA A 98 18.36 -1.04 -3.39
CA ALA A 98 17.92 0.06 -2.55
C ALA A 98 19.13 0.76 -1.93
N PRO A 99 19.28 2.08 -2.08
CA PRO A 99 20.34 2.82 -1.42
C PRO A 99 20.33 2.55 0.09
N ASP A 100 21.51 2.57 0.69
CA ASP A 100 21.62 2.48 2.15
C ASP A 100 21.25 3.83 2.77
N TYR A 101 19.96 3.96 3.06
CA TYR A 101 19.43 5.18 3.65
C TYR A 101 19.79 5.28 5.13
N PRO A 102 20.17 6.48 5.62
CA PRO A 102 20.45 6.68 7.04
C PRO A 102 19.19 6.40 7.89
N LEU A 103 19.41 5.92 9.11
CA LEU A 103 18.36 5.75 10.11
C LEU A 103 18.14 7.07 10.86
N MET A 104 16.90 7.35 11.15
CA MET A 104 16.45 8.44 12.02
C MET A 104 15.56 7.88 13.11
N GLU A 105 15.74 8.36 14.33
CA GLU A 105 14.80 8.11 15.42
C GLU A 105 13.67 9.15 15.39
N ILE A 106 12.43 8.68 15.53
CA ILE A 106 11.25 9.56 15.63
C ILE A 106 10.99 9.86 17.10
N ASP A 107 10.94 11.15 17.44
CA ASP A 107 10.52 11.61 18.76
C ASP A 107 8.99 11.84 18.77
N TYR A 108 8.29 11.08 19.60
CA TYR A 108 6.85 11.19 19.75
C TYR A 108 6.41 12.23 20.79
N ASN A 109 7.33 13.08 21.28
CA ASN A 109 7.06 14.20 22.17
C ASN A 109 6.22 13.85 23.40
N GLY A 110 6.48 12.68 23.99
CA GLY A 110 5.80 12.19 25.19
C GLY A 110 4.34 11.76 24.97
N GLN A 111 3.88 11.65 23.74
CA GLN A 111 2.58 11.05 23.44
C GLN A 111 2.62 9.55 23.75
N THR A 112 1.49 9.02 24.21
CA THR A 112 1.37 7.61 24.60
C THR A 112 0.56 6.77 23.63
N VAL A 113 -0.29 7.43 22.82
CA VAL A 113 -1.14 6.81 21.79
C VAL A 113 -1.14 7.71 20.57
N LEU A 114 -1.02 7.11 19.41
CA LEU A 114 -1.01 7.82 18.11
C LEU A 114 -1.76 7.01 17.05
N LYS A 115 -2.35 7.71 16.10
CA LYS A 115 -2.87 7.09 14.88
C LYS A 115 -1.72 6.57 14.03
N GLY A 116 -1.89 5.35 13.56
CA GLY A 116 -0.84 4.66 12.83
C GLY A 116 -1.35 3.54 11.93
N TRP A 117 -0.38 2.89 11.31
CA TRP A 117 -0.57 1.73 10.47
C TRP A 117 0.14 0.53 11.08
N GLU A 118 -0.51 -0.62 11.09
CA GLU A 118 0.13 -1.89 11.35
C GLU A 118 0.08 -2.76 10.10
N LEU A 119 1.24 -3.31 9.73
CA LEU A 119 1.37 -4.27 8.65
C LEU A 119 1.76 -5.63 9.22
N GLU A 120 0.99 -6.64 8.85
CA GLU A 120 1.28 -8.04 9.13
C GLU A 120 1.48 -8.78 7.79
N LEU A 121 2.61 -9.47 7.65
CA LEU A 121 2.88 -10.33 6.50
C LEU A 121 2.93 -11.79 6.97
N ASN A 122 2.06 -12.64 6.41
CA ASN A 122 1.97 -14.07 6.73
C ASN A 122 1.83 -14.36 8.24
N GLY A 123 0.98 -13.60 8.93
CA GLY A 123 0.71 -13.76 10.36
C GLY A 123 1.80 -13.18 11.27
N LYS A 124 2.74 -12.43 10.74
CA LYS A 124 3.79 -11.77 11.52
C LYS A 124 3.72 -10.26 11.30
N THR A 125 3.61 -9.47 12.36
CA THR A 125 3.78 -8.02 12.30
C THR A 125 5.18 -7.69 11.80
N VAL A 126 5.24 -6.93 10.71
CA VAL A 126 6.49 -6.56 10.02
C VAL A 126 6.78 -5.07 10.12
N CYS A 127 5.76 -4.26 10.43
CA CYS A 127 5.91 -2.83 10.58
C CYS A 127 4.75 -2.25 11.39
N GLY A 128 5.06 -1.32 12.30
CA GLY A 128 4.12 -0.41 12.95
C GLY A 128 4.61 1.02 12.72
N ALA A 129 3.80 1.87 12.13
CA ALA A 129 4.26 3.19 11.74
C ALA A 129 3.25 4.30 12.03
N LEU A 130 3.78 5.47 12.38
CA LEU A 130 3.01 6.67 12.60
C LEU A 130 2.32 7.13 11.31
N ALA A 131 1.04 7.49 11.41
CA ALA A 131 0.29 8.07 10.30
C ALA A 131 0.46 9.59 10.14
N GLY A 132 1.14 10.26 11.07
CA GLY A 132 1.28 11.71 11.15
C GLY A 132 1.84 12.36 9.88
N GLY A 133 1.44 13.59 9.63
CA GLY A 133 1.82 14.40 8.46
C GLY A 133 1.20 13.88 7.17
N GLY A 134 1.76 12.83 6.64
CA GLY A 134 1.26 12.07 5.49
C GLY A 134 1.96 10.74 5.41
N SER A 135 1.20 9.65 5.23
CA SER A 135 1.75 8.31 5.12
C SER A 135 0.98 7.49 4.09
N GLY A 136 1.63 6.52 3.48
CA GLY A 136 0.99 5.69 2.47
C GLY A 136 1.64 4.33 2.30
N ILE A 137 0.78 3.32 2.12
CA ILE A 137 1.18 1.98 1.72
C ILE A 137 0.80 1.85 0.26
N ILE A 138 1.75 1.45 -0.57
CA ILE A 138 1.56 1.23 -2.00
C ILE A 138 1.90 -0.22 -2.30
N ILE A 139 0.96 -0.91 -2.95
CA ILE A 139 1.20 -2.21 -3.56
C ILE A 139 1.08 -2.01 -5.06
N ASP A 140 2.13 -2.29 -5.79
CA ASP A 140 2.14 -2.14 -7.23
C ASP A 140 2.78 -3.35 -7.93
N SER A 141 2.42 -3.56 -9.19
CA SER A 141 2.93 -4.65 -10.02
C SER A 141 4.00 -4.18 -11.02
N LYS A 142 4.81 -3.19 -10.65
CA LYS A 142 5.95 -2.79 -11.49
C LYS A 142 6.95 -3.94 -11.65
N ASN A 143 7.54 -4.07 -12.83
CA ASN A 143 8.65 -4.99 -13.09
C ASN A 143 8.35 -6.47 -12.86
N GLU A 144 7.15 -6.96 -13.20
CA GLU A 144 6.74 -8.37 -13.08
C GLU A 144 6.56 -8.90 -11.64
N PHE A 145 6.85 -8.08 -10.63
CA PHE A 145 6.69 -8.43 -9.22
C PHE A 145 5.62 -7.56 -8.59
N LEU A 146 4.86 -8.15 -7.67
CA LEU A 146 4.07 -7.36 -6.74
C LEU A 146 4.97 -6.89 -5.62
N GLN A 147 4.99 -5.58 -5.40
CA GLN A 147 5.79 -4.95 -4.35
C GLN A 147 4.88 -4.25 -3.38
N VAL A 148 5.22 -4.29 -2.11
CA VAL A 148 4.61 -3.45 -1.09
C VAL A 148 5.66 -2.50 -0.55
N SER A 149 5.32 -1.22 -0.51
CA SER A 149 6.15 -0.18 0.10
C SER A 149 5.33 0.66 1.05
N PHE A 150 5.91 0.99 2.19
CA PHE A 150 5.31 1.89 3.15
C PHE A 150 6.25 3.04 3.46
N SER A 151 5.78 4.25 3.23
CA SER A 151 6.55 5.48 3.40
C SER A 151 5.66 6.64 3.85
N GLY A 152 6.27 7.68 4.37
CA GLY A 152 5.56 8.90 4.77
C GLY A 152 6.46 9.94 5.39
N THR A 153 5.83 11.02 5.87
CA THR A 153 6.48 12.13 6.56
C THR A 153 5.97 12.16 8.00
N PRO A 154 6.67 11.54 8.97
CA PRO A 154 6.16 11.42 10.35
C PRO A 154 6.07 12.76 11.08
N ALA A 155 6.97 13.70 10.78
CA ALA A 155 7.00 15.06 11.29
C ALA A 155 7.80 15.93 10.33
N GLU A 156 7.97 17.20 10.59
CA GLU A 156 8.60 18.19 9.72
C GLU A 156 9.71 17.68 8.78
N GLY A 157 9.35 17.46 7.52
CA GLY A 157 10.26 17.60 6.39
C GLY A 157 10.98 16.37 5.85
N ALA A 158 11.10 15.26 6.56
CA ALA A 158 11.83 14.10 6.06
C ALA A 158 10.89 13.00 5.54
N MET A 159 11.08 12.55 4.31
CA MET A 159 10.42 11.35 3.79
C MET A 159 11.10 10.12 4.40
N CYS A 160 10.31 9.27 5.04
CA CYS A 160 10.77 8.05 5.68
C CYS A 160 10.20 6.82 4.98
N LYS A 161 10.96 5.73 4.99
CA LYS A 161 10.50 4.41 4.57
C LYS A 161 10.50 3.48 5.76
N TRP A 162 9.32 2.95 6.10
CA TRP A 162 9.16 1.99 7.18
C TRP A 162 9.33 0.55 6.69
N PHE A 163 8.78 0.26 5.50
CA PHE A 163 8.76 -1.12 5.02
C PHE A 163 8.86 -1.19 3.50
N TYR A 164 9.52 -2.24 3.00
CA TYR A 164 9.54 -2.63 1.60
C TYR A 164 9.69 -4.15 1.50
N SER A 165 8.89 -4.78 0.66
CA SER A 165 8.99 -6.21 0.37
C SER A 165 8.40 -6.54 -1.00
N GLU A 166 8.87 -7.62 -1.61
CA GLU A 166 8.18 -8.28 -2.71
C GLU A 166 7.15 -9.25 -2.14
N LEU A 167 5.96 -9.28 -2.75
CA LEU A 167 4.91 -10.26 -2.45
C LEU A 167 5.01 -11.44 -3.40
N LYS A 168 4.98 -12.64 -2.85
CA LYS A 168 5.00 -13.92 -3.60
C LYS A 168 3.59 -14.51 -3.65
N PRO A 169 3.27 -15.31 -4.69
CA PRO A 169 2.02 -16.05 -4.70
C PRO A 169 1.86 -16.89 -3.42
N GLY A 170 0.71 -16.72 -2.75
CA GLY A 170 0.41 -17.31 -1.45
C GLY A 170 0.62 -16.37 -0.28
N ASP A 171 1.32 -15.26 -0.43
CA ASP A 171 1.47 -14.28 0.64
C ASP A 171 0.15 -13.60 0.99
N VAL A 172 -0.01 -13.34 2.29
CA VAL A 172 -1.12 -12.61 2.88
C VAL A 172 -0.58 -11.41 3.62
N LEU A 173 -0.93 -10.22 3.14
CA LEU A 173 -0.64 -8.95 3.80
C LEU A 173 -1.92 -8.48 4.48
N LYS A 174 -1.83 -8.11 5.78
CA LYS A 174 -2.88 -7.37 6.46
C LYS A 174 -2.42 -5.95 6.73
N VAL A 175 -3.32 -5.02 6.53
CA VAL A 175 -3.14 -3.59 6.78
C VAL A 175 -4.23 -3.15 7.73
N ARG A 176 -3.86 -2.57 8.87
CA ARG A 176 -4.77 -2.02 9.86
C ARG A 176 -4.44 -0.55 10.11
N PHE A 177 -5.47 0.30 10.09
CA PHE A 177 -5.38 1.69 10.52
C PHE A 177 -6.13 1.85 11.84
N ASP A 178 -5.45 2.34 12.89
CA ASP A 178 -6.02 2.45 14.22
C ASP A 178 -5.20 3.39 15.09
N GLU A 179 -5.62 3.56 16.35
CA GLU A 179 -4.80 4.13 17.41
C GLU A 179 -3.94 3.04 18.05
N PHE A 180 -2.63 3.30 18.16
CA PHE A 180 -1.66 2.37 18.71
C PHE A 180 -0.89 3.00 19.87
N PRO A 181 -0.55 2.21 20.93
CA PRO A 181 0.45 2.62 21.88
C PRO A 181 1.77 2.94 21.18
N VAL A 182 2.40 4.05 21.54
CA VAL A 182 3.64 4.51 20.87
C VAL A 182 4.74 3.46 20.94
N GLU A 183 4.83 2.70 22.03
CA GLU A 183 5.81 1.63 22.17
C GLU A 183 5.66 0.49 21.16
N THR A 184 4.54 0.40 20.45
CA THR A 184 4.31 -0.61 19.40
C THR A 184 4.65 -0.08 18.00
N LEU A 185 4.96 1.19 17.87
CA LEU A 185 5.30 1.82 16.60
C LEU A 185 6.82 1.83 16.40
N ASP A 186 7.24 1.67 15.14
CA ASP A 186 8.67 1.72 14.78
C ASP A 186 9.18 3.16 14.91
N THR A 187 10.19 3.34 15.76
CA THR A 187 10.85 4.63 15.98
C THR A 187 12.06 4.83 15.07
N ALA A 188 12.73 3.74 14.69
CA ALA A 188 13.89 3.78 13.82
C ALA A 188 13.47 3.58 12.35
N VAL A 189 13.57 4.62 11.55
CA VAL A 189 13.12 4.63 10.15
C VAL A 189 14.21 5.10 9.21
N LYS A 190 14.18 4.61 7.96
CA LYS A 190 15.10 5.06 6.92
C LYS A 190 14.61 6.37 6.30
N ILE A 191 15.54 7.36 6.16
CA ILE A 191 15.29 8.65 5.50
C ILE A 191 15.77 8.57 4.06
N PHE A 192 15.05 9.13 3.08
CA PHE A 192 15.50 9.37 1.71
C PHE A 192 15.30 10.79 1.23
#